data_344bbc02f91327b2028a4cf31f46e505
#
_entry.id   344bbc02f91327b2028a4cf31f46e505
#
_cell.length_a   1.000
_cell.length_b   1.000
_cell.length_c   1.000
_cell.angle_alpha   90.00
_cell.angle_beta   90.00
_cell.angle_gamma   90.00
#
_symmetry.space_group_name_H-M   'P 1'
#
loop_
_entity.id
_entity.type
_entity.pdbx_description
1 polymer ?
#
loop_
_entity_poly.entity_id
_entity_poly.type
_entity_poly.pdbx_seq_one_letter_code
_entity_poly.pdbx_strand_id
1 'polypeptide(L)'
;TEHIQTEQHHLLVMTHLVPADQQSKLLLIWKIMGFTLGLFAALFGYTFFCLTISAVENFVEQHYNEQIDHLIKTQQSPSLLTLIQRCCEEEAQHKFDAESHFKLSSDSVWIRAWLKLVKAGSSVAVEAAKRI
;
A
#
# COMPACT_ATOMS: atom_id res chain seq x y z
N THR A 1 12.52 -2.54 -10.55
CA THR A 1 11.89 -3.12 -11.74
C THR A 1 11.01 -4.32 -11.39
N GLU A 2 11.42 -5.19 -10.47
CA GLU A 2 10.65 -6.36 -10.03
C GLU A 2 9.40 -5.91 -9.26
N HIS A 3 9.52 -5.02 -8.30
CA HIS A 3 8.39 -4.45 -7.55
C HIS A 3 7.32 -3.82 -8.45
N ILE A 4 7.71 -3.08 -9.50
CA ILE A 4 6.74 -2.49 -10.45
C ILE A 4 5.92 -3.59 -11.17
N GLN A 5 6.54 -4.72 -11.51
CA GLN A 5 5.83 -5.83 -12.13
C GLN A 5 4.86 -6.48 -11.16
N THR A 6 5.24 -6.65 -9.89
CA THR A 6 4.38 -7.16 -8.83
C THR A 6 3.18 -6.25 -8.62
N GLU A 7 3.38 -4.93 -8.51
CA GLU A 7 2.32 -3.94 -8.37
C GLU A 7 1.35 -3.94 -9.56
N GLN A 8 1.88 -4.07 -10.79
CA GLN A 8 1.05 -4.18 -11.98
C GLN A 8 0.21 -5.47 -11.98
N HIS A 9 0.78 -6.56 -11.47
CA HIS A 9 0.07 -7.82 -11.31
C HIS A 9 -1.02 -7.70 -10.23
N HIS A 10 -0.75 -7.11 -9.07
CA HIS A 10 -1.75 -6.84 -8.03
C HIS A 10 -2.91 -6.01 -8.58
N LEU A 11 -2.61 -4.92 -9.28
CA LEU A 11 -3.63 -4.08 -9.89
C LEU A 11 -4.49 -4.86 -10.88
N LEU A 12 -3.88 -5.69 -11.73
CA LEU A 12 -4.59 -6.53 -12.71
C LEU A 12 -5.52 -7.51 -12.00
N VAL A 13 -5.03 -8.22 -11.00
CA VAL A 13 -5.79 -9.18 -10.20
C VAL A 13 -6.98 -8.51 -9.52
N MET A 14 -6.75 -7.39 -8.81
CA MET A 14 -7.81 -6.67 -8.12
C MET A 14 -8.86 -6.11 -9.09
N THR A 15 -8.43 -5.64 -10.27
CA THR A 15 -9.34 -5.16 -11.31
C THR A 15 -10.25 -6.27 -11.85
N HIS A 16 -9.76 -7.52 -11.90
CA HIS A 16 -10.58 -8.67 -12.31
C HIS A 16 -11.52 -9.17 -11.21
N LEU A 17 -11.15 -9.01 -9.94
CA LEU A 17 -11.97 -9.43 -8.81
C LEU A 17 -13.16 -8.50 -8.57
N VAL A 18 -13.01 -7.21 -8.88
CA VAL A 18 -14.03 -6.19 -8.63
C VAL A 18 -14.73 -5.84 -9.91
N PRO A 19 -16.06 -6.05 -10.03
CA PRO A 19 -16.85 -5.64 -11.19
C PRO A 19 -16.64 -4.15 -11.52
N ALA A 20 -16.64 -3.81 -12.81
CA ALA A 20 -16.31 -2.44 -13.27
C ALA A 20 -17.20 -1.35 -12.67
N ASP A 21 -18.46 -1.65 -12.38
CA ASP A 21 -19.43 -0.77 -11.74
C ASP A 21 -19.20 -0.57 -10.24
N GLN A 22 -18.40 -1.45 -9.61
CA GLN A 22 -18.01 -1.39 -8.20
C GLN A 22 -16.57 -0.87 -8.00
N GLN A 23 -15.83 -0.64 -9.08
CA GLN A 23 -14.51 -0.05 -9.00
C GLN A 23 -14.57 1.42 -8.61
N SER A 24 -13.62 1.88 -7.79
CA SER A 24 -13.54 3.28 -7.39
C SER A 24 -13.41 4.22 -8.60
N LYS A 25 -14.28 5.20 -8.69
CA LYS A 25 -14.23 6.27 -9.71
C LYS A 25 -13.04 7.23 -9.50
N LEU A 26 -12.35 7.10 -8.39
CA LEU A 26 -11.22 7.95 -8.00
C LEU A 26 -9.86 7.42 -8.47
N LEU A 27 -9.80 6.37 -9.30
CA LEU A 27 -8.55 5.76 -9.75
C LEU A 27 -7.54 6.77 -10.34
N LEU A 28 -8.04 7.77 -11.10
CA LEU A 28 -7.17 8.82 -11.65
C LEU A 28 -6.57 9.68 -10.54
N ILE A 29 -7.37 10.02 -9.54
CA ILE A 29 -6.93 10.82 -8.39
C ILE A 29 -5.88 10.04 -7.60
N TRP A 30 -6.10 8.74 -7.36
CA TRP A 30 -5.14 7.89 -6.66
C TRP A 30 -3.80 7.77 -7.41
N LYS A 31 -3.84 7.65 -8.74
CA LYS A 31 -2.63 7.65 -9.57
C LYS A 31 -1.85 8.97 -9.45
N ILE A 32 -2.53 10.11 -9.49
CA ILE A 32 -1.91 11.43 -9.33
C ILE A 32 -1.32 11.57 -7.93
N MET A 33 -2.06 11.19 -6.89
CA MET A 33 -1.59 11.26 -5.50
C MET A 33 -0.37 10.36 -5.26
N GLY A 34 -0.39 9.12 -5.74
CA GLY A 34 0.75 8.21 -5.64
C GLY A 34 1.97 8.73 -6.38
N PHE A 35 1.79 9.23 -7.61
CA PHE A 35 2.87 9.84 -8.38
C PHE A 35 3.47 11.06 -7.66
N THR A 36 2.63 11.98 -7.15
CA THR A 36 3.11 13.18 -6.45
C THR A 36 3.80 12.82 -5.14
N LEU A 37 3.30 11.84 -4.40
CA LEU A 37 3.95 11.33 -3.18
C LEU A 37 5.34 10.75 -3.48
N GLY A 38 5.43 9.89 -4.51
CA GLY A 38 6.69 9.28 -4.91
C GLY A 38 7.70 10.31 -5.44
N LEU A 39 7.24 11.25 -6.28
CA LEU A 39 8.08 12.34 -6.79
C LEU A 39 8.61 13.22 -5.64
N PHE A 40 7.72 13.63 -4.73
CA PHE A 40 8.11 14.42 -3.57
C PHE A 40 9.15 13.68 -2.73
N ALA A 41 8.90 12.41 -2.41
CA ALA A 41 9.83 11.61 -1.63
C ALA A 41 11.20 11.47 -2.32
N ALA A 42 11.23 11.29 -3.64
CA ALA A 42 12.46 11.18 -4.42
C ALA A 42 13.30 12.47 -4.42
N LEU A 43 12.66 13.65 -4.35
CA LEU A 43 13.37 14.94 -4.26
C LEU A 43 14.20 15.09 -2.98
N PHE A 44 13.84 14.40 -1.90
CA PHE A 44 14.58 14.38 -0.64
C PHE A 44 15.63 13.26 -0.57
N GLY A 45 15.82 12.54 -1.67
CA GLY A 45 16.86 11.53 -1.85
C GLY A 45 16.38 10.10 -1.59
N TYR A 46 17.24 9.16 -2.01
CA TYR A 46 16.90 7.74 -2.05
C TYR A 46 16.46 7.16 -0.68
N THR A 47 17.16 7.53 0.39
CA THR A 47 16.82 7.09 1.75
C THR A 47 15.41 7.52 2.17
N PHE A 48 15.03 8.76 1.87
CA PHE A 48 13.70 9.28 2.19
C PHE A 48 12.62 8.65 1.30
N PHE A 49 12.96 8.36 0.07
CA PHE A 49 12.11 7.61 -0.85
C PHE A 49 11.83 6.19 -0.32
N CYS A 50 12.86 5.43 0.08
CA CYS A 50 12.71 4.11 0.67
C CYS A 50 11.91 4.14 1.99
N LEU A 51 12.13 5.16 2.83
CA LEU A 51 11.34 5.39 4.04
C LEU A 51 9.85 5.59 3.73
N THR A 52 9.55 6.32 2.66
CA THR A 52 8.17 6.57 2.23
C THR A 52 7.52 5.30 1.70
N ILE A 53 8.25 4.51 0.89
CA ILE A 53 7.78 3.19 0.45
C ILE A 53 7.46 2.31 1.66
N SER A 54 8.41 2.12 2.59
CA SER A 54 8.19 1.31 3.79
C SER A 54 6.94 1.75 4.58
N ALA A 55 6.66 3.06 4.66
CA ALA A 55 5.47 3.57 5.34
C ALA A 55 4.17 3.23 4.61
N VAL A 56 4.17 3.27 3.27
CA VAL A 56 3.03 2.88 2.43
C VAL A 56 2.78 1.39 2.56
N GLU A 57 3.83 0.57 2.38
CA GLU A 57 3.72 -0.89 2.43
C GLU A 57 3.29 -1.39 3.82
N ASN A 58 3.77 -0.74 4.88
CA ASN A 58 3.29 -1.05 6.23
C ASN A 58 1.79 -0.77 6.41
N PHE A 59 1.25 0.26 5.77
CA PHE A 59 -0.19 0.51 5.78
C PHE A 59 -0.94 -0.53 4.95
N VAL A 60 -0.44 -0.88 3.76
CA VAL A 60 -1.05 -1.86 2.85
C VAL A 60 -1.06 -3.25 3.49
N GLU A 61 0.04 -3.68 4.09
CA GLU A 61 0.15 -4.93 4.84
C GLU A 61 -0.90 -5.00 5.98
N GLN A 62 -1.05 -3.93 6.76
CA GLN A 62 -2.08 -3.86 7.80
C GLN A 62 -3.49 -4.00 7.22
N HIS A 63 -3.76 -3.36 6.09
CA HIS A 63 -5.05 -3.42 5.43
C HIS A 63 -5.36 -4.81 4.86
N TYR A 64 -4.38 -5.50 4.27
CA TYR A 64 -4.53 -6.90 3.86
C TYR A 64 -4.79 -7.82 5.05
N ASN A 65 -4.09 -7.63 6.17
CA ASN A 65 -4.31 -8.44 7.37
C ASN A 65 -5.74 -8.28 7.93
N GLU A 66 -6.31 -7.05 7.90
CA GLU A 66 -7.72 -6.84 8.27
C GLU A 66 -8.68 -7.59 7.35
N GLN A 67 -8.41 -7.64 6.04
CA GLN A 67 -9.20 -8.40 5.07
C GLN A 67 -9.06 -9.90 5.28
N ILE A 68 -7.85 -10.41 5.53
CA ILE A 68 -7.58 -11.81 5.85
C ILE A 68 -8.37 -12.23 7.08
N ASP A 69 -8.31 -11.45 8.15
CA ASP A 69 -9.06 -11.71 9.38
C ASP A 69 -10.58 -11.76 9.14
N HIS A 70 -11.09 -10.86 8.30
CA HIS A 70 -12.50 -10.86 7.92
C HIS A 70 -12.88 -12.12 7.14
N LEU A 71 -12.09 -12.52 6.14
CA LEU A 71 -12.33 -13.70 5.32
C LEU A 71 -12.29 -15.00 6.16
N ILE A 72 -11.37 -15.09 7.12
CA ILE A 72 -11.27 -16.22 8.06
C ILE A 72 -12.53 -16.28 8.94
N LYS A 73 -12.94 -15.16 9.54
CA LYS A 73 -14.12 -15.10 10.41
C LYS A 73 -15.42 -15.41 9.68
N THR A 74 -15.55 -14.99 8.44
CA THR A 74 -16.75 -15.21 7.63
C THR A 74 -16.76 -16.52 6.85
N GLN A 75 -15.64 -17.25 6.86
CA GLN A 75 -15.44 -18.50 6.10
C GLN A 75 -15.79 -18.36 4.61
N GLN A 76 -15.57 -17.17 4.06
CA GLN A 76 -15.84 -16.87 2.65
C GLN A 76 -14.64 -17.25 1.78
N SER A 77 -14.96 -17.77 0.58
CA SER A 77 -14.03 -18.01 -0.53
C SER A 77 -12.58 -18.36 -0.14
N PRO A 78 -12.23 -19.65 0.07
CA PRO A 78 -10.85 -20.06 0.37
C PRO A 78 -9.82 -19.60 -0.69
N SER A 79 -10.25 -19.54 -1.96
CA SER A 79 -9.41 -19.05 -3.06
C SER A 79 -9.07 -17.57 -2.94
N LEU A 80 -10.03 -16.74 -2.53
CA LEU A 80 -9.80 -15.33 -2.26
C LEU A 80 -8.87 -15.14 -1.06
N LEU A 81 -9.07 -15.91 0.01
CA LEU A 81 -8.20 -15.87 1.17
C LEU A 81 -6.73 -16.17 0.77
N THR A 82 -6.49 -17.25 0.02
CA THR A 82 -5.13 -17.59 -0.45
C THR A 82 -4.53 -16.49 -1.30
N LEU A 83 -5.32 -15.86 -2.17
CA LEU A 83 -4.87 -14.77 -3.03
C LEU A 83 -4.45 -13.54 -2.21
N ILE A 84 -5.30 -13.11 -1.27
CA ILE A 84 -5.02 -11.94 -0.42
C ILE A 84 -3.83 -12.20 0.51
N GLN A 85 -3.67 -13.43 1.03
CA GLN A 85 -2.49 -13.81 1.81
C GLN A 85 -1.21 -13.68 0.99
N ARG A 86 -1.22 -14.15 -0.26
CA ARG A 86 -0.08 -14.03 -1.15
C ARG A 86 0.27 -12.55 -1.44
N CYS A 87 -0.71 -11.72 -1.76
CA CYS A 87 -0.47 -10.29 -1.96
C CYS A 87 0.14 -9.66 -0.69
N CYS A 88 -0.38 -9.99 0.49
CA CYS A 88 0.14 -9.50 1.77
C CYS A 88 1.62 -9.90 2.00
N GLU A 89 2.01 -11.12 1.64
CA GLU A 89 3.39 -11.59 1.74
C GLU A 89 4.32 -10.84 0.77
N GLU A 90 3.86 -10.56 -0.44
CA GLU A 90 4.60 -9.79 -1.45
C GLU A 90 4.81 -8.33 -1.00
N GLU A 91 3.80 -7.68 -0.37
CA GLU A 91 3.94 -6.33 0.20
C GLU A 91 4.89 -6.30 1.42
N ALA A 92 4.84 -7.32 2.26
CA ALA A 92 5.78 -7.45 3.38
C ALA A 92 7.23 -7.57 2.88
N GLN A 93 7.46 -8.24 1.73
CA GLN A 93 8.77 -8.31 1.10
C GLN A 93 9.20 -6.95 0.55
N HIS A 94 8.30 -6.20 -0.11
CA HIS A 94 8.59 -4.84 -0.61
C HIS A 94 8.99 -3.91 0.54
N LYS A 95 8.27 -3.99 1.67
CA LYS A 95 8.61 -3.24 2.88
C LYS A 95 10.01 -3.60 3.39
N PHE A 96 10.32 -4.88 3.53
CA PHE A 96 11.62 -5.35 3.98
C PHE A 96 12.76 -4.87 3.07
N ASP A 97 12.57 -4.95 1.76
CA ASP A 97 13.55 -4.48 0.78
C ASP A 97 13.78 -2.97 0.92
N ALA A 98 12.71 -2.17 1.05
CA ALA A 98 12.82 -0.74 1.29
C ALA A 98 13.56 -0.44 2.61
N GLU A 99 13.26 -1.16 3.68
CA GLU A 99 13.88 -1.01 5.00
C GLU A 99 15.37 -1.37 5.01
N SER A 100 15.80 -2.27 4.14
CA SER A 100 17.22 -2.63 3.99
C SER A 100 18.10 -1.46 3.52
N HIS A 101 17.51 -0.43 2.90
CA HIS A 101 18.20 0.72 2.34
C HIS A 101 18.33 1.92 3.28
N PHE A 102 17.78 1.83 4.50
CA PHE A 102 17.96 2.90 5.49
C PHE A 102 18.05 2.33 6.91
N LYS A 103 18.83 3.03 7.73
CA LYS A 103 18.83 2.80 9.18
C LYS A 103 18.00 3.92 9.80
N LEU A 104 16.86 3.59 10.34
CA LEU A 104 16.05 4.57 11.07
C LEU A 104 16.80 5.02 12.33
N SER A 105 17.36 6.23 12.27
CA SER A 105 17.46 7.03 13.50
C SER A 105 16.08 7.67 13.70
N SER A 106 15.21 6.97 14.43
CA SER A 106 13.80 7.35 14.61
C SER A 106 13.56 8.64 15.41
N ASP A 107 14.62 9.36 15.75
CA ASP A 107 14.55 10.49 16.67
C ASP A 107 14.12 11.81 15.99
N SER A 108 14.10 11.86 14.67
CA SER A 108 13.68 13.07 13.96
C SER A 108 12.15 13.26 14.03
N VAL A 109 11.74 14.39 14.63
CA VAL A 109 10.33 14.82 14.70
C VAL A 109 9.72 14.92 13.31
N TRP A 110 10.50 15.38 12.32
CA TRP A 110 10.06 15.51 10.91
C TRP A 110 9.78 14.16 10.26
N ILE A 111 10.63 13.17 10.50
CA ILE A 111 10.40 11.80 9.99
C ILE A 111 9.10 11.24 10.61
N ARG A 112 8.91 11.37 11.93
CA ARG A 112 7.68 10.90 12.57
C ARG A 112 6.43 11.61 12.06
N ALA A 113 6.52 12.93 11.82
CA ALA A 113 5.42 13.70 11.25
C ALA A 113 5.09 13.23 9.82
N TRP A 114 6.12 12.97 9.01
CA TRP A 114 5.96 12.44 7.65
C TRP A 114 5.29 11.07 7.65
N LEU A 115 5.77 10.13 8.46
CA LEU A 115 5.18 8.78 8.57
C LEU A 115 3.70 8.83 8.98
N LYS A 116 3.35 9.73 9.93
CA LYS A 116 1.96 9.96 10.32
C LYS A 116 1.13 10.54 9.18
N LEU A 117 1.69 11.46 8.41
CA LEU A 117 1.02 12.05 7.25
C LEU A 117 0.74 11.01 6.17
N VAL A 118 1.73 10.17 5.83
CA VAL A 118 1.57 9.07 4.85
C VAL A 118 0.47 8.12 5.31
N LYS A 119 0.53 7.66 6.57
CA LYS A 119 -0.48 6.75 7.13
C LYS A 119 -1.88 7.38 7.13
N ALA A 120 -2.02 8.63 7.55
CA ALA A 120 -3.30 9.33 7.56
C ALA A 120 -3.86 9.52 6.13
N GLY A 121 -3.00 9.89 5.18
CA GLY A 121 -3.38 10.02 3.77
C GLY A 121 -3.86 8.71 3.17
N SER A 122 -3.16 7.60 3.44
CA SER A 122 -3.56 6.26 3.00
C SER A 122 -4.90 5.84 3.61
N SER A 123 -5.11 6.09 4.91
CA SER A 123 -6.39 5.79 5.57
C SER A 123 -7.55 6.58 4.97
N VAL A 124 -7.36 7.88 4.72
CA VAL A 124 -8.38 8.73 4.08
C VAL A 124 -8.68 8.25 2.67
N ALA A 125 -7.66 7.83 1.91
CA ALA A 125 -7.84 7.30 0.56
C ALA A 125 -8.71 6.04 0.55
N VAL A 126 -8.44 5.10 1.45
CA VAL A 126 -9.25 3.86 1.59
C VAL A 126 -10.69 4.18 2.01
N GLU A 127 -10.89 5.05 2.99
CA GLU A 127 -12.25 5.43 3.42
C GLU A 127 -13.03 6.17 2.33
N ALA A 128 -12.38 7.01 1.55
CA ALA A 128 -13.00 7.66 0.40
C ALA A 128 -13.38 6.64 -0.69
N ALA A 129 -12.51 5.68 -0.98
CA ALA A 129 -12.77 4.64 -1.97
C ALA A 129 -13.96 3.73 -1.61
N LYS A 130 -14.22 3.51 -0.31
CA LYS A 130 -15.39 2.73 0.17
C LYS A 130 -16.73 3.43 -0.06
N ARG A 131 -16.73 4.75 -0.29
CA ARG A 131 -17.95 5.58 -0.38
C ARG A 131 -18.32 5.99 -1.80
N ILE A 132 -17.43 5.81 -2.75
CA ILE A 132 -17.55 6.30 -4.13
C ILE A 132 -17.25 5.19 -5.13
#